data_821ba4d72571167e1a49153c2437f668
#
_entry.id   821ba4d72571167e1a49153c2437f668
#
_cell.length_a   1.000
_cell.length_b   1.000
_cell.length_c   1.000
_cell.angle_alpha   90.00
_cell.angle_beta   90.00
_cell.angle_gamma   90.00
#
_symmetry.space_group_name_H-M   'P 1'
#
loop_
_entity.id
_entity.type
_entity.pdbx_description
1 polymer ?
#
loop_
_entity_poly.entity_id
_entity_poly.type
_entity_poly.pdbx_seq_one_letter_code
_entity_poly.pdbx_strand_id
1 'polypeptide(L)'
;IQLEKVSKIYGTKEVKIIAVDEISFNISKGEFAVIVGPSGAGKTTVLNILGGMDSFCMLVLLAASAIAISSGKMGVESVTAMIGFYYVFQTEAGYVLEIVKQLPICKNLVQRISVFYEAQERTDGETVGEVTSITFRNVTFSYDGKNDILKNCSEQIAMHEKNVICGENGTGKSTLLKLLLGLYPGYQGEILINGKELGSLNPAKWREKCAFVEQVPFLFEGTVRENVKLGQEVSEKKVDQVLERVGIVHLADRRVGGEKSELSGGECQKIAIARALLRNAEVLILDEPTNHLDEAAKQWLMDFVRNFDQTMIYVSHEESMIQLADRKIAVQR
;
A
#
# COMPACT_ATOMS: atom_id res chain seq x y z
N ILE A 1 35.24 -18.85 11.71
CA ILE A 1 34.25 -19.64 12.44
C ILE A 1 33.87 -20.79 11.53
N GLN A 2 33.99 -22.03 12.03
CA GLN A 2 33.63 -23.21 11.29
C GLN A 2 32.64 -24.03 12.10
N LEU A 3 31.50 -24.33 11.52
CA LEU A 3 30.51 -25.28 12.06
C LEU A 3 30.44 -26.46 11.12
N GLU A 4 30.46 -27.67 11.66
CA GLU A 4 30.35 -28.91 10.89
C GLU A 4 29.27 -29.80 11.52
N LYS A 5 28.24 -30.14 10.75
CA LYS A 5 27.11 -31.02 11.12
C LYS A 5 26.52 -30.71 12.50
N VAL A 6 26.31 -29.44 12.79
CA VAL A 6 25.79 -28.99 14.08
C VAL A 6 24.27 -29.10 14.09
N SER A 7 23.75 -29.87 15.07
CA SER A 7 22.30 -29.99 15.32
C SER A 7 21.97 -29.49 16.72
N LYS A 8 20.83 -28.84 16.88
CA LYS A 8 20.29 -28.43 18.17
C LYS A 8 18.86 -28.87 18.34
N ILE A 9 18.65 -29.68 19.39
CA ILE A 9 17.35 -30.21 19.73
C ILE A 9 16.91 -29.64 21.07
N TYR A 10 15.69 -29.11 21.11
CA TYR A 10 15.02 -28.67 22.33
C TYR A 10 13.94 -29.70 22.72
N GLY A 11 13.69 -29.87 24.01
CA GLY A 11 12.57 -30.67 24.49
C GLY A 11 12.92 -31.59 25.65
N THR A 12 11.93 -32.32 26.11
CA THR A 12 12.02 -33.34 27.16
C THR A 12 12.13 -34.72 26.54
N LYS A 13 12.21 -35.77 27.39
CA LYS A 13 12.32 -37.16 26.90
C LYS A 13 11.16 -37.60 25.98
N GLU A 14 9.99 -36.94 26.08
CA GLU A 14 8.77 -37.33 25.37
C GLU A 14 8.50 -36.46 24.11
N VAL A 15 8.98 -35.19 24.07
CA VAL A 15 8.79 -34.32 22.92
C VAL A 15 10.12 -33.65 22.55
N LYS A 16 10.60 -33.94 21.35
CA LYS A 16 11.84 -33.41 20.80
C LYS A 16 11.52 -32.48 19.64
N ILE A 17 12.01 -31.25 19.68
CA ILE A 17 11.91 -30.27 18.60
C ILE A 17 13.32 -30.03 18.06
N ILE A 18 13.57 -30.44 16.82
CA ILE A 18 14.84 -30.18 16.13
C ILE A 18 14.77 -28.76 15.63
N ALA A 19 15.51 -27.86 16.26
CA ALA A 19 15.54 -26.46 15.92
C ALA A 19 16.57 -26.12 14.83
N VAL A 20 17.63 -26.90 14.77
CA VAL A 20 18.70 -26.86 13.75
C VAL A 20 19.16 -28.31 13.54
N ASP A 21 19.31 -28.70 12.27
CA ASP A 21 19.72 -30.04 11.91
C ASP A 21 20.90 -30.03 10.93
N GLU A 22 22.00 -30.68 11.34
CA GLU A 22 23.22 -30.94 10.57
C GLU A 22 23.75 -29.76 9.75
N ILE A 23 23.65 -28.52 10.28
CA ILE A 23 24.16 -27.35 9.57
C ILE A 23 25.69 -27.34 9.56
N SER A 24 26.23 -26.99 8.39
CA SER A 24 27.68 -26.81 8.20
C SER A 24 27.94 -25.54 7.44
N PHE A 25 28.81 -24.66 7.95
CA PHE A 25 29.27 -23.49 7.23
C PHE A 25 30.61 -22.99 7.79
N ASN A 26 31.34 -22.23 6.97
CA ASN A 26 32.58 -21.59 7.36
C ASN A 26 32.49 -20.09 7.10
N ILE A 27 32.96 -19.29 8.07
CA ILE A 27 33.09 -17.82 7.94
C ILE A 27 34.54 -17.49 8.16
N SER A 28 35.18 -16.93 7.13
CA SER A 28 36.60 -16.58 7.15
C SER A 28 36.84 -15.29 7.95
N LYS A 29 38.09 -15.04 8.33
CA LYS A 29 38.47 -13.82 9.05
C LYS A 29 38.19 -12.58 8.16
N GLY A 30 37.38 -11.64 8.68
CA GLY A 30 37.00 -10.41 7.98
C GLY A 30 35.79 -10.56 7.05
N GLU A 31 35.21 -11.76 6.96
CA GLU A 31 34.02 -12.01 6.17
C GLU A 31 32.75 -11.58 6.94
N PHE A 32 31.80 -10.98 6.20
CA PHE A 32 30.47 -10.65 6.73
C PHE A 32 29.45 -11.68 6.23
N ALA A 33 28.83 -12.41 7.17
CA ALA A 33 27.86 -13.44 6.83
C ALA A 33 26.45 -13.06 7.30
N VAL A 34 25.45 -13.28 6.46
CA VAL A 34 24.03 -13.04 6.79
C VAL A 34 23.25 -14.34 6.77
N ILE A 35 22.56 -14.64 7.88
CA ILE A 35 21.71 -15.83 7.99
C ILE A 35 20.26 -15.42 7.63
N VAL A 36 19.77 -15.89 6.48
CA VAL A 36 18.41 -15.62 5.99
C VAL A 36 17.55 -16.89 6.01
N GLY A 37 16.25 -16.70 6.14
CA GLY A 37 15.28 -17.80 6.11
C GLY A 37 13.92 -17.37 6.66
N PRO A 38 12.85 -18.16 6.45
CA PRO A 38 11.51 -17.88 6.97
C PRO A 38 11.48 -17.89 8.52
N SER A 39 10.38 -17.41 9.10
CA SER A 39 10.18 -17.51 10.56
C SER A 39 10.15 -18.99 10.96
N GLY A 40 10.78 -19.34 12.07
CA GLY A 40 10.89 -20.74 12.52
C GLY A 40 12.07 -21.52 11.92
N ALA A 41 12.83 -21.00 10.96
CA ALA A 41 13.96 -21.67 10.32
C ALA A 41 15.22 -21.84 11.20
N GLY A 42 15.13 -21.71 12.52
CA GLY A 42 16.25 -21.93 13.44
C GLY A 42 17.32 -20.83 13.46
N LYS A 43 17.11 -19.68 12.79
CA LYS A 43 18.09 -18.56 12.72
C LYS A 43 18.57 -18.11 14.10
N THR A 44 17.64 -17.86 15.02
CA THR A 44 17.95 -17.46 16.39
C THR A 44 18.73 -18.55 17.14
N THR A 45 18.43 -19.82 16.87
CA THR A 45 19.16 -20.94 17.48
C THR A 45 20.60 -20.98 16.98
N VAL A 46 20.85 -20.75 15.68
CA VAL A 46 22.20 -20.66 15.14
C VAL A 46 22.96 -19.48 15.74
N LEU A 47 22.32 -18.32 15.86
CA LEU A 47 22.93 -17.14 16.52
C LEU A 47 23.22 -17.41 17.99
N ASN A 48 22.35 -18.14 18.71
CA ASN A 48 22.59 -18.53 20.09
C ASN A 48 23.73 -19.56 20.24
N ILE A 49 23.91 -20.47 19.27
CA ILE A 49 25.06 -21.38 19.22
C ILE A 49 26.34 -20.58 19.03
N LEU A 50 26.34 -19.60 18.13
CA LEU A 50 27.48 -18.70 17.93
C LEU A 50 27.71 -17.77 19.13
N GLY A 51 26.63 -17.27 19.76
CA GLY A 51 26.70 -16.43 20.98
C GLY A 51 27.10 -17.21 22.25
N GLY A 52 27.00 -18.53 22.24
CA GLY A 52 27.57 -19.38 23.29
C GLY A 52 29.09 -19.25 23.39
N MET A 53 29.75 -18.69 22.39
CA MET A 53 31.16 -18.31 22.43
C MET A 53 31.45 -17.23 23.49
N ASP A 54 30.48 -16.37 23.79
CA ASP A 54 30.64 -15.33 24.82
C ASP A 54 30.82 -15.96 26.20
N SER A 55 30.01 -16.97 26.54
CA SER A 55 30.14 -17.71 27.80
C SER A 55 31.47 -18.48 27.86
N PHE A 56 31.94 -19.00 26.73
CA PHE A 56 33.24 -19.65 26.64
C PHE A 56 34.39 -18.66 26.82
N CYS A 57 34.34 -17.49 26.21
CA CYS A 57 35.32 -16.42 26.40
C CYS A 57 35.41 -15.98 27.86
N MET A 58 34.27 -15.85 28.56
CA MET A 58 34.22 -15.55 29.97
C MET A 58 34.89 -16.64 30.83
N LEU A 59 34.64 -17.90 30.49
CA LEU A 59 35.21 -19.04 31.19
C LEU A 59 36.73 -19.10 31.01
N VAL A 60 37.22 -18.84 29.80
CA VAL A 60 38.67 -18.72 29.51
C VAL A 60 39.31 -17.55 30.28
N LEU A 61 38.62 -16.40 30.32
CA LEU A 61 39.08 -15.22 31.05
C LEU A 61 39.20 -15.53 32.55
N LEU A 62 38.24 -16.18 33.17
CA LEU A 62 38.27 -16.60 34.58
C LEU A 62 39.36 -17.61 34.83
N ALA A 63 39.55 -18.60 33.97
CA ALA A 63 40.61 -19.60 34.13
C ALA A 63 42.01 -18.97 34.03
N ALA A 64 42.24 -18.12 33.03
CA ALA A 64 43.48 -17.37 32.86
C ALA A 64 43.77 -16.45 34.08
N SER A 65 42.74 -15.79 34.58
CA SER A 65 42.82 -14.94 35.76
C SER A 65 43.19 -15.73 37.02
N ALA A 66 42.61 -16.89 37.23
CA ALA A 66 42.95 -17.80 38.35
C ALA A 66 44.42 -18.26 38.30
N ILE A 67 44.92 -18.58 37.12
CA ILE A 67 46.33 -18.98 36.90
C ILE A 67 47.24 -17.74 37.19
N ALA A 68 46.87 -16.54 36.77
CA ALA A 68 47.65 -15.34 37.00
C ALA A 68 47.71 -14.95 38.46
N ILE A 69 46.64 -15.10 39.23
CA ILE A 69 46.61 -14.90 40.67
C ILE A 69 47.51 -15.94 41.38
N SER A 70 47.35 -17.22 41.04
CA SER A 70 48.14 -18.31 41.67
C SER A 70 49.63 -18.17 41.42
N SER A 71 50.02 -17.56 40.29
CA SER A 71 51.44 -17.27 39.95
C SER A 71 51.96 -15.94 40.51
N GLY A 72 51.15 -15.22 41.31
CA GLY A 72 51.52 -13.94 41.90
C GLY A 72 51.68 -12.78 40.90
N LYS A 73 51.24 -12.96 39.64
CA LYS A 73 51.39 -11.95 38.61
C LYS A 73 50.25 -10.93 38.60
N MET A 74 49.14 -11.21 39.27
CA MET A 74 47.95 -10.37 39.25
C MET A 74 47.23 -10.39 40.60
N GLY A 75 46.73 -9.23 41.06
CA GLY A 75 45.89 -9.15 42.25
C GLY A 75 44.40 -9.38 41.94
N VAL A 76 43.64 -9.73 42.98
CA VAL A 76 42.17 -9.96 42.85
C VAL A 76 41.44 -8.72 42.33
N GLU A 77 41.91 -7.51 42.73
CA GLU A 77 41.34 -6.23 42.27
C GLU A 77 41.43 -6.04 40.77
N SER A 78 42.54 -6.45 40.16
CA SER A 78 42.72 -6.38 38.68
C SER A 78 41.78 -7.33 37.93
N VAL A 79 41.51 -8.52 38.51
CA VAL A 79 40.57 -9.47 37.92
C VAL A 79 39.15 -8.94 37.98
N THR A 80 38.75 -8.33 39.10
CA THR A 80 37.41 -7.71 39.23
C THR A 80 37.23 -6.59 38.19
N ALA A 81 38.27 -5.74 38.00
CA ALA A 81 38.23 -4.70 36.99
C ALA A 81 38.11 -5.29 35.57
N MET A 82 38.86 -6.37 35.23
CA MET A 82 38.78 -7.04 33.93
C MET A 82 37.38 -7.63 33.66
N ILE A 83 36.75 -8.25 34.63
CA ILE A 83 35.40 -8.76 34.54
C ILE A 83 34.41 -7.60 34.27
N GLY A 84 34.55 -6.49 35.00
CA GLY A 84 33.73 -5.29 34.78
C GLY A 84 33.88 -4.74 33.36
N PHE A 85 35.10 -4.60 32.87
CA PHE A 85 35.34 -4.16 31.47
C PHE A 85 34.78 -5.13 30.45
N TYR A 86 34.87 -6.44 30.67
CA TYR A 86 34.28 -7.45 29.81
C TYR A 86 32.75 -7.29 29.68
N TYR A 87 32.05 -7.11 30.79
CA TYR A 87 30.58 -6.89 30.76
C TYR A 87 30.19 -5.58 30.06
N VAL A 88 30.92 -4.49 30.33
CA VAL A 88 30.68 -3.21 29.63
C VAL A 88 30.90 -3.39 28.13
N PHE A 89 32.04 -3.99 27.75
CA PHE A 89 32.33 -4.22 26.35
C PHE A 89 31.26 -5.09 25.66
N GLN A 90 30.81 -6.18 26.31
CA GLN A 90 29.77 -7.06 25.76
C GLN A 90 28.43 -6.33 25.56
N THR A 91 28.07 -5.48 26.54
CA THR A 91 26.85 -4.68 26.47
C THR A 91 26.91 -3.69 25.30
N GLU A 92 27.99 -2.93 25.18
CA GLU A 92 28.16 -1.96 24.11
C GLU A 92 28.26 -2.62 22.72
N ALA A 93 28.98 -3.74 22.63
CA ALA A 93 29.03 -4.53 21.40
C ALA A 93 27.64 -5.07 21.00
N GLY A 94 26.82 -5.46 21.97
CA GLY A 94 25.42 -5.85 21.74
C GLY A 94 24.58 -4.73 21.16
N TYR A 95 24.71 -3.50 21.66
CA TYR A 95 24.01 -2.33 21.11
C TYR A 95 24.44 -2.03 19.66
N VAL A 96 25.73 -2.10 19.37
CA VAL A 96 26.23 -1.89 18.01
C VAL A 96 25.68 -2.95 17.06
N LEU A 97 25.67 -4.22 17.46
CA LEU A 97 25.08 -5.31 16.65
C LEU A 97 23.58 -5.10 16.42
N GLU A 98 22.83 -4.62 17.40
CA GLU A 98 21.41 -4.34 17.25
C GLU A 98 21.16 -3.19 16.28
N ILE A 99 21.95 -2.12 16.33
CA ILE A 99 21.90 -1.02 15.36
C ILE A 99 22.18 -1.54 13.95
N VAL A 100 23.21 -2.38 13.77
CA VAL A 100 23.57 -2.96 12.47
C VAL A 100 22.44 -3.81 11.90
N LYS A 101 21.72 -4.57 12.74
CA LYS A 101 20.54 -5.36 12.32
C LYS A 101 19.38 -4.48 11.87
N GLN A 102 19.22 -3.27 12.44
CA GLN A 102 18.15 -2.34 12.08
C GLN A 102 18.45 -1.52 10.82
N LEU A 103 19.72 -1.36 10.43
CA LEU A 103 20.11 -0.59 9.24
C LEU A 103 19.39 -1.01 7.94
N PRO A 104 19.23 -2.31 7.59
CA PRO A 104 18.49 -2.72 6.39
C PRO A 104 17.01 -2.33 6.46
N ILE A 105 16.40 -2.39 7.64
CA ILE A 105 15.00 -1.99 7.86
C ILE A 105 14.86 -0.49 7.62
N CYS A 106 15.74 0.31 8.22
CA CYS A 106 15.78 1.75 8.03
C CYS A 106 16.01 2.11 6.56
N LYS A 107 16.94 1.43 5.87
CA LYS A 107 17.19 1.64 4.44
C LYS A 107 15.94 1.39 3.60
N ASN A 108 15.22 0.30 3.86
CA ASN A 108 13.98 -0.01 3.16
C ASN A 108 12.87 1.02 3.45
N LEU A 109 12.77 1.51 4.68
CA LEU A 109 11.84 2.58 5.06
C LEU A 109 12.19 3.89 4.35
N VAL A 110 13.47 4.27 4.35
CA VAL A 110 13.95 5.48 3.65
C VAL A 110 13.70 5.36 2.15
N GLN A 111 13.96 4.20 1.53
CA GLN A 111 13.64 3.98 0.11
C GLN A 111 12.13 4.08 -0.19
N ARG A 112 11.26 3.61 0.72
CA ARG A 112 9.81 3.78 0.57
C ARG A 112 9.40 5.26 0.68
N ILE A 113 10.03 5.99 1.57
CA ILE A 113 9.76 7.43 1.76
C ILE A 113 10.36 8.24 0.60
N SER A 114 11.55 7.90 0.09
CA SER A 114 12.18 8.62 -1.02
C SER A 114 11.33 8.57 -2.29
N VAL A 115 10.62 7.46 -2.54
CA VAL A 115 9.67 7.37 -3.66
C VAL A 115 8.59 8.45 -3.59
N PHE A 116 8.10 8.81 -2.39
CA PHE A 116 7.14 9.90 -2.23
C PHE A 116 7.77 11.29 -2.40
N TYR A 117 9.03 11.46 -1.98
CA TYR A 117 9.76 12.72 -2.16
C TYR A 117 10.26 12.92 -3.59
N GLU A 118 10.66 11.83 -4.27
CA GLU A 118 11.11 11.86 -5.66
C GLU A 118 9.95 11.89 -6.66
N ALA A 119 8.77 11.40 -6.26
CA ALA A 119 7.54 11.54 -7.00
C ALA A 119 7.07 13.01 -6.96
N GLN A 120 7.88 13.90 -7.55
CA GLN A 120 7.40 15.24 -7.87
C GLN A 120 6.24 15.09 -8.85
N GLU A 121 5.05 15.44 -8.38
CA GLU A 121 3.92 15.51 -9.27
C GLU A 121 4.27 16.51 -10.39
N ARG A 122 4.20 16.03 -11.63
CA ARG A 122 4.45 16.86 -12.78
C ARG A 122 3.45 18.02 -12.76
N THR A 123 3.94 19.25 -12.58
CA THR A 123 3.14 20.47 -12.52
C THR A 123 3.10 21.19 -13.85
N ASP A 124 3.98 20.82 -14.78
CA ASP A 124 4.02 21.30 -16.15
C ASP A 124 3.01 20.55 -17.03
N GLY A 125 2.73 21.10 -18.18
CA GLY A 125 1.81 20.53 -19.16
C GLY A 125 0.66 21.45 -19.49
N GLU A 126 -0.04 21.11 -20.56
CA GLU A 126 -1.17 21.92 -21.05
C GLU A 126 -2.39 21.78 -20.15
N THR A 127 -3.12 22.88 -19.99
CA THR A 127 -4.41 22.85 -19.31
C THR A 127 -5.52 22.42 -20.28
N VAL A 128 -6.46 21.64 -19.78
CA VAL A 128 -7.67 21.25 -20.50
C VAL A 128 -8.78 22.23 -20.15
N GLY A 129 -9.43 22.77 -21.16
CA GLY A 129 -10.67 23.53 -21.00
C GLY A 129 -11.85 22.62 -20.64
N GLU A 130 -12.99 22.82 -21.29
CA GLU A 130 -14.13 21.92 -21.20
C GLU A 130 -13.79 20.57 -21.87
N VAL A 131 -14.18 19.46 -21.25
CA VAL A 131 -13.92 18.12 -21.77
C VAL A 131 -14.97 17.78 -22.82
N THR A 132 -14.54 17.72 -24.08
CA THR A 132 -15.44 17.44 -25.23
C THR A 132 -15.26 16.06 -25.83
N SER A 133 -14.12 15.39 -25.57
CA SER A 133 -13.87 14.03 -26.03
C SER A 133 -12.80 13.32 -25.19
N ILE A 134 -12.99 12.01 -25.00
CA ILE A 134 -12.01 11.11 -24.38
C ILE A 134 -11.89 9.91 -25.30
N THR A 135 -10.69 9.59 -25.77
CA THR A 135 -10.46 8.51 -26.74
C THR A 135 -9.25 7.69 -26.35
N PHE A 136 -9.39 6.38 -26.32
CA PHE A 136 -8.31 5.41 -26.19
C PHE A 136 -7.97 4.88 -27.57
N ARG A 137 -6.70 4.81 -27.95
CA ARG A 137 -6.20 4.27 -29.22
C ARG A 137 -5.11 3.26 -28.98
N ASN A 138 -5.37 2.00 -29.26
CA ASN A 138 -4.44 0.88 -29.14
C ASN A 138 -3.71 0.84 -27.80
N VAL A 139 -4.41 1.16 -26.69
CA VAL A 139 -3.83 1.23 -25.38
C VAL A 139 -3.49 -0.16 -24.88
N THR A 140 -2.20 -0.38 -24.60
CA THR A 140 -1.66 -1.61 -24.02
C THR A 140 -0.92 -1.25 -22.75
N PHE A 141 -1.15 -2.00 -21.67
CA PHE A 141 -0.53 -1.71 -20.38
C PHE A 141 -0.22 -2.97 -19.56
N SER A 142 0.92 -2.92 -18.90
CA SER A 142 1.39 -3.94 -17.95
C SER A 142 1.98 -3.27 -16.70
N TYR A 143 1.71 -3.81 -15.50
CA TYR A 143 2.31 -3.32 -14.25
C TYR A 143 3.76 -3.79 -14.07
N ASP A 144 4.10 -4.95 -14.60
CA ASP A 144 5.41 -5.59 -14.42
C ASP A 144 6.27 -5.58 -15.70
N GLY A 145 5.75 -5.01 -16.79
CA GLY A 145 6.38 -5.00 -18.11
C GLY A 145 6.45 -6.37 -18.79
N LYS A 146 5.80 -7.40 -18.23
CA LYS A 146 5.83 -8.78 -18.76
C LYS A 146 4.46 -9.30 -19.16
N ASN A 147 3.46 -8.99 -18.35
CA ASN A 147 2.10 -9.48 -18.52
C ASN A 147 1.16 -8.31 -18.82
N ASP A 148 0.69 -8.24 -20.07
CA ASP A 148 -0.26 -7.21 -20.47
C ASP A 148 -1.61 -7.46 -19.82
N ILE A 149 -2.09 -6.46 -19.08
CA ILE A 149 -3.41 -6.44 -18.47
C ILE A 149 -4.45 -5.83 -19.43
N LEU A 150 -4.03 -4.81 -20.16
CA LEU A 150 -4.81 -4.25 -21.27
C LEU A 150 -4.05 -4.49 -22.57
N LYS A 151 -4.76 -4.91 -23.62
CA LYS A 151 -4.20 -5.18 -24.95
C LYS A 151 -5.00 -4.45 -26.02
N ASN A 152 -4.34 -3.54 -26.74
CA ASN A 152 -4.89 -2.83 -27.89
C ASN A 152 -6.29 -2.24 -27.66
N CYS A 153 -6.56 -1.75 -26.46
CA CYS A 153 -7.84 -1.14 -26.12
C CYS A 153 -8.05 0.13 -26.94
N SER A 154 -9.09 0.14 -27.79
CA SER A 154 -9.44 1.29 -28.64
C SER A 154 -10.91 1.60 -28.47
N GLU A 155 -11.20 2.63 -27.70
CA GLU A 155 -12.54 3.00 -27.28
C GLU A 155 -12.70 4.51 -27.19
N GLN A 156 -13.93 4.98 -27.32
CA GLN A 156 -14.27 6.38 -27.15
C GLN A 156 -15.36 6.53 -26.10
N ILE A 157 -15.18 7.44 -25.16
CA ILE A 157 -16.19 7.81 -24.17
C ILE A 157 -17.17 8.81 -24.81
N ALA A 158 -18.45 8.51 -24.73
CA ALA A 158 -19.49 9.43 -25.14
C ALA A 158 -19.71 10.48 -24.02
N MET A 159 -19.59 11.75 -24.39
CA MET A 159 -19.77 12.86 -23.45
C MET A 159 -21.25 13.07 -23.18
N HIS A 160 -21.55 13.52 -21.94
CA HIS A 160 -22.93 13.70 -21.43
C HIS A 160 -23.77 12.41 -21.45
N GLU A 161 -23.13 11.26 -21.48
CA GLU A 161 -23.75 9.94 -21.49
C GLU A 161 -23.19 9.10 -20.34
N LYS A 162 -23.89 8.02 -20.02
CA LYS A 162 -23.50 6.99 -19.06
C LYS A 162 -22.76 5.88 -19.81
N ASN A 163 -21.45 5.84 -19.60
CA ASN A 163 -20.58 4.85 -20.24
C ASN A 163 -20.26 3.73 -19.24
N VAL A 164 -20.64 2.49 -19.52
CA VAL A 164 -20.26 1.35 -18.69
C VAL A 164 -19.08 0.60 -19.28
N ILE A 165 -18.07 0.34 -18.47
CA ILE A 165 -16.97 -0.55 -18.81
C ILE A 165 -17.30 -1.93 -18.26
N CYS A 166 -17.48 -2.90 -19.14
CA CYS A 166 -17.84 -4.27 -18.80
C CYS A 166 -16.79 -5.27 -19.31
N GLY A 167 -16.78 -6.46 -18.73
CA GLY A 167 -15.84 -7.54 -19.02
C GLY A 167 -15.63 -8.45 -17.81
N GLU A 168 -14.95 -9.56 -17.99
CA GLU A 168 -14.65 -10.52 -16.93
C GLU A 168 -13.78 -9.90 -15.82
N ASN A 169 -13.74 -10.56 -14.66
CA ASN A 169 -12.85 -10.11 -13.59
C ASN A 169 -11.39 -10.27 -13.99
N GLY A 170 -10.57 -9.26 -13.67
CA GLY A 170 -9.14 -9.25 -14.02
C GLY A 170 -8.82 -8.83 -15.47
N THR A 171 -9.79 -8.37 -16.27
CA THR A 171 -9.54 -7.88 -17.65
C THR A 171 -8.96 -6.45 -17.71
N GLY A 172 -8.70 -5.81 -16.57
CA GLY A 172 -8.08 -4.48 -16.54
C GLY A 172 -9.07 -3.30 -16.54
N LYS A 173 -10.35 -3.51 -16.22
CA LYS A 173 -11.37 -2.43 -16.14
C LYS A 173 -10.95 -1.27 -15.23
N SER A 174 -10.63 -1.57 -13.97
CA SER A 174 -10.14 -0.56 -13.01
C SER A 174 -8.78 0.02 -13.42
N THR A 175 -7.96 -0.77 -14.14
CA THR A 175 -6.69 -0.28 -14.70
C THR A 175 -6.94 0.77 -15.77
N LEU A 176 -7.93 0.57 -16.65
CA LEU A 176 -8.30 1.56 -17.67
C LEU A 176 -8.73 2.89 -17.04
N LEU A 177 -9.52 2.84 -15.94
CA LEU A 177 -9.90 4.05 -15.19
C LEU A 177 -8.68 4.74 -14.58
N LYS A 178 -7.75 3.99 -13.99
CA LYS A 178 -6.53 4.53 -13.38
C LYS A 178 -5.58 5.14 -14.42
N LEU A 179 -5.51 4.56 -15.62
CA LEU A 179 -4.77 5.14 -16.74
C LEU A 179 -5.40 6.45 -17.19
N LEU A 180 -6.74 6.51 -17.33
CA LEU A 180 -7.47 7.73 -17.67
C LEU A 180 -7.21 8.85 -16.66
N LEU A 181 -7.11 8.53 -15.36
CA LEU A 181 -6.77 9.50 -14.31
C LEU A 181 -5.29 9.93 -14.31
N GLY A 182 -4.47 9.34 -15.19
CA GLY A 182 -3.03 9.61 -15.26
C GLY A 182 -2.25 9.12 -14.04
N LEU A 183 -2.76 8.07 -13.34
CA LEU A 183 -2.10 7.51 -12.16
C LEU A 183 -0.93 6.57 -12.51
N TYR A 184 -0.93 6.03 -13.73
CA TYR A 184 0.13 5.15 -14.23
C TYR A 184 0.66 5.68 -15.56
N PRO A 185 1.92 6.12 -15.61
CA PRO A 185 2.61 6.40 -16.87
C PRO A 185 3.08 5.09 -17.55
N GLY A 186 3.54 5.19 -18.79
CA GLY A 186 4.26 4.09 -19.45
C GLY A 186 3.36 3.06 -20.14
N TYR A 187 2.13 3.42 -20.52
CA TYR A 187 1.32 2.65 -21.45
C TYR A 187 1.80 2.84 -22.90
N GLN A 188 1.51 1.87 -23.76
CA GLN A 188 1.64 1.99 -25.22
C GLN A 188 0.32 2.44 -25.82
N GLY A 189 0.36 3.05 -27.00
CA GLY A 189 -0.81 3.65 -27.62
C GLY A 189 -1.05 5.08 -27.15
N GLU A 190 -2.25 5.59 -27.28
CA GLU A 190 -2.61 6.98 -26.96
C GLU A 190 -3.89 7.05 -26.13
N ILE A 191 -3.90 7.93 -25.14
CA ILE A 191 -5.11 8.37 -24.43
C ILE A 191 -5.28 9.85 -24.72
N LEU A 192 -6.32 10.18 -25.46
CA LEU A 192 -6.52 11.54 -25.97
C LEU A 192 -7.69 12.21 -25.25
N ILE A 193 -7.44 13.41 -24.73
CA ILE A 193 -8.45 14.30 -24.17
C ILE A 193 -8.56 15.52 -25.08
N ASN A 194 -9.70 15.72 -25.69
CA ASN A 194 -9.91 16.78 -26.71
C ASN A 194 -8.87 16.70 -27.85
N GLY A 195 -8.47 15.47 -28.24
CA GLY A 195 -7.46 15.24 -29.26
C GLY A 195 -6.00 15.44 -28.82
N LYS A 196 -5.75 15.84 -27.57
CA LYS A 196 -4.41 15.98 -27.00
C LYS A 196 -4.05 14.78 -26.17
N GLU A 197 -2.81 14.32 -26.28
CA GLU A 197 -2.32 13.17 -25.52
C GLU A 197 -2.30 13.46 -24.01
N LEU A 198 -2.85 12.53 -23.19
CA LEU A 198 -2.97 12.67 -21.73
C LEU A 198 -1.62 12.97 -21.07
N GLY A 199 -0.55 12.34 -21.57
CA GLY A 199 0.81 12.57 -21.12
C GLY A 199 1.33 13.99 -21.35
N SER A 200 0.73 14.80 -22.24
CA SER A 200 1.09 16.20 -22.46
C SER A 200 0.36 17.19 -21.53
N LEU A 201 -0.69 16.71 -20.87
CA LEU A 201 -1.53 17.55 -20.01
C LEU A 201 -0.92 17.74 -18.63
N ASN A 202 -1.30 18.83 -17.95
CA ASN A 202 -1.04 19.00 -16.53
C ASN A 202 -1.89 18.00 -15.72
N PRO A 203 -1.29 17.05 -14.99
CA PRO A 203 -2.03 15.98 -14.34
C PRO A 203 -2.99 16.46 -13.26
N ALA A 204 -2.60 17.49 -12.49
CA ALA A 204 -3.45 18.05 -11.45
C ALA A 204 -4.69 18.71 -12.06
N LYS A 205 -4.50 19.48 -13.13
CA LYS A 205 -5.60 20.15 -13.85
C LYS A 205 -6.53 19.17 -14.55
N TRP A 206 -6.00 18.07 -15.07
CA TRP A 206 -6.83 16.99 -15.61
C TRP A 206 -7.67 16.31 -14.50
N ARG A 207 -7.05 15.98 -13.36
CA ARG A 207 -7.77 15.37 -12.24
C ARG A 207 -8.79 16.30 -11.57
N GLU A 208 -8.65 17.63 -11.71
CA GLU A 208 -9.70 18.57 -11.31
C GLU A 208 -10.98 18.39 -12.14
N LYS A 209 -10.88 17.95 -13.39
CA LYS A 209 -12.01 17.67 -14.28
C LYS A 209 -12.70 16.33 -13.98
N CYS A 210 -12.07 15.47 -13.20
CA CYS A 210 -12.55 14.12 -12.88
C CYS A 210 -12.89 14.00 -11.40
N ALA A 211 -14.01 13.36 -11.09
CA ALA A 211 -14.32 12.90 -9.74
C ALA A 211 -14.33 11.38 -9.72
N PHE A 212 -13.47 10.78 -8.92
CA PHE A 212 -13.30 9.32 -8.84
C PHE A 212 -13.85 8.78 -7.54
N VAL A 213 -14.67 7.74 -7.63
CA VAL A 213 -15.20 6.97 -6.51
C VAL A 213 -14.64 5.56 -6.62
N GLU A 214 -13.83 5.19 -5.64
CA GLU A 214 -13.21 3.86 -5.58
C GLU A 214 -14.22 2.78 -5.18
N GLN A 215 -13.90 1.53 -5.52
CA GLN A 215 -14.67 0.34 -5.16
C GLN A 215 -14.92 0.22 -3.64
N VAL A 216 -13.91 0.55 -2.83
CA VAL A 216 -14.01 0.62 -1.37
C VAL A 216 -13.66 2.05 -0.94
N PRO A 217 -14.66 2.89 -0.66
CA PRO A 217 -14.42 4.28 -0.30
C PRO A 217 -13.65 4.41 1.02
N PHE A 218 -12.58 5.18 1.00
CA PHE A 218 -11.84 5.51 2.22
C PHE A 218 -12.45 6.71 2.95
N LEU A 219 -12.63 6.57 4.26
CA LEU A 219 -13.11 7.63 5.14
C LEU A 219 -12.01 8.03 6.13
N PHE A 220 -11.76 9.32 6.22
CA PHE A 220 -10.86 9.91 7.21
C PHE A 220 -11.55 10.01 8.57
N GLU A 221 -10.75 9.97 9.64
CA GLU A 221 -11.28 10.22 10.97
C GLU A 221 -11.80 11.67 11.08
N GLY A 222 -13.08 11.81 11.42
CA GLY A 222 -13.78 13.09 11.47
C GLY A 222 -15.28 12.93 11.30
N THR A 223 -16.00 14.02 11.05
CA THR A 223 -17.42 13.98 10.74
C THR A 223 -17.68 13.62 9.28
N VAL A 224 -18.91 13.19 8.94
CA VAL A 224 -19.34 12.99 7.55
C VAL A 224 -19.15 14.28 6.74
N ARG A 225 -19.50 15.42 7.32
CA ARG A 225 -19.33 16.75 6.74
C ARG A 225 -17.88 17.03 6.37
N GLU A 226 -16.95 16.81 7.30
CA GLU A 226 -15.50 16.97 7.07
C GLU A 226 -15.01 16.02 5.98
N ASN A 227 -15.49 14.79 5.96
CA ASN A 227 -15.18 13.81 4.92
C ASN A 227 -15.67 14.24 3.54
N VAL A 228 -16.83 14.85 3.42
CA VAL A 228 -17.34 15.35 2.14
C VAL A 228 -16.55 16.57 1.67
N LYS A 229 -16.21 17.49 2.59
CA LYS A 229 -15.43 18.69 2.27
C LYS A 229 -13.99 18.36 1.84
N LEU A 230 -13.34 17.41 2.48
CA LEU A 230 -11.92 17.05 2.24
C LEU A 230 -11.01 18.29 2.10
N GLY A 231 -11.12 19.24 3.02
CA GLY A 231 -10.31 20.45 3.04
C GLY A 231 -10.67 21.50 1.98
N GLN A 232 -11.74 21.29 1.20
CA GLN A 232 -12.22 22.33 0.28
C GLN A 232 -12.87 23.49 1.03
N GLU A 233 -12.55 24.72 0.64
CA GLU A 233 -13.19 25.92 1.17
C GLU A 233 -14.55 26.14 0.50
N VAL A 234 -15.57 25.46 1.01
CA VAL A 234 -16.95 25.54 0.53
C VAL A 234 -17.89 25.89 1.67
N SER A 235 -19.00 26.59 1.36
CA SER A 235 -19.99 26.94 2.37
C SER A 235 -20.71 25.70 2.92
N GLU A 236 -21.06 25.71 4.20
CA GLU A 236 -21.82 24.63 4.84
C GLU A 236 -23.13 24.33 4.08
N LYS A 237 -23.82 25.38 3.62
CA LYS A 237 -25.03 25.24 2.82
C LYS A 237 -24.84 24.40 1.57
N LYS A 238 -23.70 24.52 0.88
CA LYS A 238 -23.40 23.70 -0.30
C LYS A 238 -23.15 22.24 0.07
N VAL A 239 -22.50 22.00 1.21
CA VAL A 239 -22.31 20.67 1.75
C VAL A 239 -23.64 20.02 2.10
N ASP A 240 -24.52 20.75 2.81
CA ASP A 240 -25.85 20.26 3.17
C ASP A 240 -26.68 19.90 1.93
N GLN A 241 -26.66 20.73 0.90
CA GLN A 241 -27.35 20.46 -0.37
C GLN A 241 -26.87 19.16 -1.02
N VAL A 242 -25.58 18.89 -0.98
CA VAL A 242 -25.02 17.64 -1.52
C VAL A 242 -25.38 16.44 -0.64
N LEU A 243 -25.33 16.58 0.68
CA LEU A 243 -25.75 15.54 1.61
C LEU A 243 -27.25 15.21 1.50
N GLU A 244 -28.09 16.23 1.28
CA GLU A 244 -29.52 16.05 0.98
C GLU A 244 -29.72 15.29 -0.31
N ARG A 245 -29.00 15.66 -1.39
CA ARG A 245 -29.07 15.01 -2.70
C ARG A 245 -28.75 13.50 -2.63
N VAL A 246 -27.82 13.10 -1.77
CA VAL A 246 -27.48 11.67 -1.57
C VAL A 246 -28.26 11.04 -0.43
N GLY A 247 -29.13 11.80 0.28
CA GLY A 247 -30.03 11.30 1.33
C GLY A 247 -29.37 10.93 2.64
N ILE A 248 -28.25 11.59 3.02
CA ILE A 248 -27.52 11.33 4.28
C ILE A 248 -27.28 12.59 5.11
N VAL A 249 -28.03 13.66 4.90
CA VAL A 249 -27.90 14.90 5.69
C VAL A 249 -28.03 14.67 7.20
N HIS A 250 -28.83 13.69 7.61
CA HIS A 250 -29.02 13.30 9.01
C HIS A 250 -27.75 12.72 9.65
N LEU A 251 -26.76 12.33 8.85
CA LEU A 251 -25.47 11.83 9.32
C LEU A 251 -24.37 12.91 9.29
N ALA A 252 -24.67 14.14 8.89
CA ALA A 252 -23.69 15.20 8.63
C ALA A 252 -22.65 15.37 9.74
N ASP A 253 -23.09 15.39 10.99
CA ASP A 253 -22.24 15.62 12.16
C ASP A 253 -21.80 14.32 12.86
N ARG A 254 -22.18 13.14 12.31
CA ARG A 254 -21.73 11.85 12.82
C ARG A 254 -20.23 11.67 12.57
N ARG A 255 -19.50 11.28 13.61
CA ARG A 255 -18.07 10.95 13.49
C ARG A 255 -17.91 9.58 12.83
N VAL A 256 -16.97 9.51 11.89
CA VAL A 256 -16.66 8.34 11.08
C VAL A 256 -15.13 8.18 10.95
N GLY A 257 -14.68 7.04 10.44
CA GLY A 257 -13.26 6.74 10.36
C GLY A 257 -12.72 6.12 11.67
N GLY A 258 -11.52 5.53 11.63
CA GLY A 258 -10.94 4.79 12.76
C GLY A 258 -11.51 3.37 12.92
N GLU A 259 -11.10 2.69 13.99
CA GLU A 259 -11.41 1.26 14.22
C GLU A 259 -12.89 0.92 14.49
N LYS A 260 -13.75 1.91 14.68
CA LYS A 260 -15.18 1.73 15.07
C LYS A 260 -16.16 2.48 14.17
N SER A 261 -15.87 2.59 12.88
CA SER A 261 -16.85 3.18 11.95
C SER A 261 -18.02 2.21 11.76
N GLU A 262 -19.17 2.53 12.35
CA GLU A 262 -20.43 1.75 12.25
C GLU A 262 -21.28 2.16 11.02
N LEU A 263 -20.67 2.63 9.94
CA LEU A 263 -21.41 2.94 8.72
C LEU A 263 -21.63 1.70 7.88
N SER A 264 -22.80 1.59 7.29
CA SER A 264 -23.07 0.58 6.24
C SER A 264 -22.25 0.87 4.97
N GLY A 265 -22.03 -0.15 4.15
CA GLY A 265 -21.38 0.02 2.83
C GLY A 265 -22.11 1.07 1.98
N GLY A 266 -23.42 1.10 2.01
CA GLY A 266 -24.25 2.09 1.31
C GLY A 266 -24.03 3.52 1.81
N GLU A 267 -23.90 3.74 3.12
CA GLU A 267 -23.58 5.06 3.67
C GLU A 267 -22.19 5.52 3.28
N CYS A 268 -21.18 4.62 3.32
CA CYS A 268 -19.83 4.92 2.84
C CYS A 268 -19.83 5.32 1.37
N GLN A 269 -20.57 4.59 0.53
CA GLN A 269 -20.72 4.88 -0.89
C GLN A 269 -21.38 6.24 -1.14
N LYS A 270 -22.44 6.56 -0.40
CA LYS A 270 -23.11 7.86 -0.47
C LYS A 270 -22.20 9.01 -0.07
N ILE A 271 -21.34 8.85 0.94
CA ILE A 271 -20.34 9.85 1.34
C ILE A 271 -19.33 10.06 0.21
N ALA A 272 -18.85 8.99 -0.41
CA ALA A 272 -17.90 9.09 -1.53
C ALA A 272 -18.53 9.79 -2.76
N ILE A 273 -19.77 9.48 -3.08
CA ILE A 273 -20.51 10.14 -4.16
C ILE A 273 -20.77 11.61 -3.79
N ALA A 274 -21.15 11.93 -2.54
CA ALA A 274 -21.30 13.31 -2.07
C ALA A 274 -20.01 14.10 -2.23
N ARG A 275 -18.86 13.51 -1.87
CA ARG A 275 -17.51 14.07 -2.07
C ARG A 275 -17.23 14.37 -3.55
N ALA A 276 -17.59 13.45 -4.43
CA ALA A 276 -17.44 13.59 -5.87
C ALA A 276 -18.34 14.72 -6.44
N LEU A 277 -19.60 14.79 -6.00
CA LEU A 277 -20.55 15.83 -6.40
C LEU A 277 -20.14 17.23 -5.94
N LEU A 278 -19.56 17.33 -4.72
CA LEU A 278 -19.10 18.63 -4.19
C LEU A 278 -17.99 19.23 -5.06
N ARG A 279 -17.14 18.40 -5.67
CA ARG A 279 -16.08 18.84 -6.59
C ARG A 279 -16.63 19.44 -7.88
N ASN A 280 -17.87 19.12 -8.26
CA ASN A 280 -18.50 19.58 -9.49
C ASN A 280 -17.62 19.31 -10.75
N ALA A 281 -17.03 18.11 -10.80
CA ALA A 281 -16.19 17.67 -11.90
C ALA A 281 -17.03 17.38 -13.16
N GLU A 282 -16.42 17.52 -14.35
CA GLU A 282 -17.09 17.30 -15.62
C GLU A 282 -17.30 15.81 -15.94
N VAL A 283 -16.47 14.93 -15.36
CA VAL A 283 -16.52 13.48 -15.54
C VAL A 283 -16.60 12.80 -14.19
N LEU A 284 -17.68 12.08 -13.93
CA LEU A 284 -17.83 11.24 -12.75
C LEU A 284 -17.42 9.80 -13.08
N ILE A 285 -16.47 9.26 -12.32
CA ILE A 285 -15.91 7.92 -12.52
C ILE A 285 -16.22 7.06 -11.30
N LEU A 286 -16.87 5.90 -11.51
CA LEU A 286 -17.22 4.96 -10.43
C LEU A 286 -16.59 3.59 -10.72
N ASP A 287 -15.81 3.06 -9.79
CA ASP A 287 -15.20 1.72 -9.93
C ASP A 287 -16.00 0.70 -9.11
N GLU A 288 -16.72 -0.20 -9.77
CA GLU A 288 -17.58 -1.25 -9.19
C GLU A 288 -18.45 -0.75 -8.01
N PRO A 289 -19.27 0.28 -8.21
CA PRO A 289 -19.92 1.02 -7.12
C PRO A 289 -21.04 0.25 -6.39
N THR A 290 -21.44 -0.92 -6.87
CA THR A 290 -22.46 -1.80 -6.26
C THR A 290 -21.87 -2.82 -5.31
N ASN A 291 -20.56 -2.98 -5.25
CA ASN A 291 -19.93 -3.99 -4.42
C ASN A 291 -20.16 -3.69 -2.93
N HIS A 292 -20.47 -4.73 -2.17
CA HIS A 292 -20.73 -4.66 -0.73
C HIS A 292 -21.98 -3.81 -0.33
N LEU A 293 -22.86 -3.49 -1.28
CA LEU A 293 -24.10 -2.79 -1.01
C LEU A 293 -25.26 -3.77 -0.73
N ASP A 294 -26.13 -3.40 0.20
CA ASP A 294 -27.43 -4.04 0.37
C ASP A 294 -28.39 -3.62 -0.77
N GLU A 295 -29.50 -4.30 -0.87
CA GLU A 295 -30.47 -4.08 -1.96
C GLU A 295 -31.05 -2.66 -1.99
N ALA A 296 -31.25 -2.05 -0.81
CA ALA A 296 -31.76 -0.69 -0.72
C ALA A 296 -30.73 0.35 -1.22
N ALA A 297 -29.46 0.16 -0.86
CA ALA A 297 -28.36 1.01 -1.33
C ALA A 297 -28.11 0.83 -2.85
N LYS A 298 -28.22 -0.40 -3.36
CA LYS A 298 -28.13 -0.67 -4.80
C LYS A 298 -29.26 0.03 -5.56
N GLN A 299 -30.49 -0.08 -5.10
CA GLN A 299 -31.62 0.60 -5.73
C GLN A 299 -31.42 2.12 -5.74
N TRP A 300 -31.02 2.70 -4.61
CA TRP A 300 -30.68 4.11 -4.55
C TRP A 300 -29.58 4.51 -5.56
N LEU A 301 -28.51 3.70 -5.68
CA LEU A 301 -27.43 3.97 -6.63
C LEU A 301 -27.91 3.88 -8.08
N MET A 302 -28.74 2.92 -8.40
CA MET A 302 -29.34 2.79 -9.74
C MET A 302 -30.19 4.01 -10.08
N ASP A 303 -30.98 4.51 -9.14
CA ASP A 303 -31.79 5.71 -9.33
C ASP A 303 -30.90 6.96 -9.46
N PHE A 304 -29.81 7.03 -8.69
CA PHE A 304 -28.79 8.09 -8.83
C PHE A 304 -28.16 8.07 -10.23
N VAL A 305 -27.69 6.91 -10.72
CA VAL A 305 -27.12 6.75 -12.06
C VAL A 305 -28.13 7.13 -13.14
N ARG A 306 -29.39 6.68 -13.01
CA ARG A 306 -30.45 6.99 -13.98
C ARG A 306 -30.69 8.49 -14.13
N ASN A 307 -30.64 9.24 -13.02
CA ASN A 307 -30.95 10.68 -12.99
C ASN A 307 -29.69 11.58 -13.06
N PHE A 308 -28.54 11.02 -13.42
CA PHE A 308 -27.30 11.80 -13.56
C PHE A 308 -27.16 12.29 -14.99
N ASP A 309 -27.00 13.62 -15.18
CA ASP A 309 -27.08 14.27 -16.49
C ASP A 309 -25.71 14.62 -17.09
N GLN A 310 -24.63 14.47 -16.33
CA GLN A 310 -23.27 14.74 -16.80
C GLN A 310 -22.61 13.46 -17.32
N THR A 311 -21.39 13.59 -17.85
CA THR A 311 -20.61 12.41 -18.27
C THR A 311 -20.30 11.52 -17.10
N MET A 312 -20.72 10.25 -17.21
CA MET A 312 -20.42 9.22 -16.24
C MET A 312 -19.69 8.05 -16.90
N ILE A 313 -18.64 7.57 -16.22
CA ILE A 313 -17.93 6.34 -16.59
C ILE A 313 -17.98 5.43 -15.38
N TYR A 314 -18.48 4.23 -15.53
CA TYR A 314 -18.49 3.28 -14.41
C TYR A 314 -18.15 1.86 -14.85
N VAL A 315 -17.49 1.15 -13.94
CA VAL A 315 -17.23 -0.28 -14.08
C VAL A 315 -18.33 -1.04 -13.38
N SER A 316 -18.93 -2.01 -14.07
CA SER A 316 -19.88 -2.94 -13.46
C SER A 316 -19.91 -4.27 -14.18
N HIS A 317 -20.18 -5.33 -13.45
CA HIS A 317 -20.50 -6.66 -13.96
C HIS A 317 -21.97 -7.04 -13.69
N GLU A 318 -22.73 -6.19 -12.97
CA GLU A 318 -24.15 -6.41 -12.69
C GLU A 318 -25.00 -5.98 -13.88
N GLU A 319 -25.84 -6.89 -14.36
CA GLU A 319 -26.71 -6.67 -15.55
C GLU A 319 -27.64 -5.47 -15.37
N SER A 320 -28.17 -5.27 -14.14
CA SER A 320 -29.02 -4.13 -13.80
C SER A 320 -28.34 -2.77 -14.02
N MET A 321 -27.05 -2.67 -13.68
CA MET A 321 -26.24 -1.48 -13.92
C MET A 321 -25.87 -1.32 -15.38
N ILE A 322 -25.53 -2.43 -16.07
CA ILE A 322 -25.16 -2.42 -17.49
C ILE A 322 -26.34 -1.93 -18.37
N GLN A 323 -27.57 -2.23 -17.97
CA GLN A 323 -28.78 -1.78 -18.68
C GLN A 323 -29.07 -0.28 -18.52
N LEU A 324 -28.52 0.39 -17.51
CA LEU A 324 -28.66 1.83 -17.31
C LEU A 324 -27.73 2.67 -18.19
N ALA A 325 -26.75 2.03 -18.81
CA ALA A 325 -25.76 2.73 -19.63
C ALA A 325 -26.32 3.07 -21.02
N ASP A 326 -25.99 4.27 -21.47
CA ASP A 326 -26.24 4.71 -22.84
C ASP A 326 -25.22 4.08 -23.81
N ARG A 327 -23.99 3.81 -23.31
CA ARG A 327 -22.91 3.18 -24.07
C ARG A 327 -22.21 2.07 -23.29
N LYS A 328 -21.93 0.97 -23.98
CA LYS A 328 -21.19 -0.17 -23.43
C LYS A 328 -19.79 -0.26 -24.04
N ILE A 329 -18.77 -0.37 -23.18
CA ILE A 329 -17.36 -0.51 -23.53
C ILE A 329 -16.90 -1.87 -23.03
N ALA A 330 -16.55 -2.77 -23.95
CA ALA A 330 -16.11 -4.12 -23.61
C ALA A 330 -14.58 -4.19 -23.53
N VAL A 331 -14.03 -4.41 -22.34
CA VAL A 331 -12.60 -4.68 -22.18
C VAL A 331 -12.37 -6.18 -22.27
N GLN A 332 -11.60 -6.60 -23.28
CA GLN A 332 -11.19 -7.98 -23.52
C GLN A 332 -9.71 -8.16 -23.16
N ARG A 333 -9.37 -9.39 -22.80
CA ARG A 333 -8.00 -9.78 -22.39
C ARG A 333 -7.12 -10.10 -23.59
#